data_297ad13cceddf2e566a91dbd9aa54e21
#
_entry.id   297ad13cceddf2e566a91dbd9aa54e21
#
_cell.length_a   1.000
_cell.length_b   1.000
_cell.length_c   1.000
_cell.angle_alpha   90.00
_cell.angle_beta   90.00
_cell.angle_gamma   90.00
#
_symmetry.space_group_name_H-M   'P 1'
#
loop_
_entity.id
_entity.type
_entity.pdbx_description
1 polymer ?
#
loop_
_entity_poly.entity_id
_entity_poly.type
_entity_poly.pdbx_seq_one_letter_code
_entity_poly.pdbx_strand_id
1 'polypeptide(L)'
;ELIKADSIQNTNKDQLITYMAGREVNQIFPKNNVTIENEIFEVRNLFKKTQFKDINFNLRKKEILGFYGLVGSGRTEIMKSIFGITKLDEGEILFKDQKILIRKPSDAIDQGIVYLSEERQQLGMTGLMSVKDNINMAVMDRNSNFYVMNKLKEIKNSSAMQEKLNIKVSYW
;
A
#
# COMPACT_ATOMS: atom_id res chain seq x y z
N GLU A 1 -0.43 -17.82 -23.27
CA GLU A 1 -0.45 -19.29 -23.14
C GLU A 1 -1.90 -19.77 -23.01
N LEU A 2 -2.33 -20.78 -23.80
CA LEU A 2 -3.66 -21.38 -23.69
C LEU A 2 -3.66 -22.34 -22.50
N ILE A 3 -4.43 -22.06 -21.46
CA ILE A 3 -4.50 -22.90 -20.25
C ILE A 3 -5.44 -24.10 -20.49
N LYS A 4 -6.65 -23.83 -21.01
CA LYS A 4 -7.65 -24.86 -21.33
C LYS A 4 -8.67 -24.33 -22.33
N ALA A 5 -9.11 -25.21 -23.22
CA ALA A 5 -10.30 -25.01 -24.05
C ALA A 5 -11.36 -26.04 -23.65
N ASP A 6 -12.54 -25.58 -23.23
CA ASP A 6 -13.63 -26.47 -22.80
C ASP A 6 -14.98 -25.89 -23.20
N SER A 7 -16.01 -26.74 -23.18
CA SER A 7 -17.39 -26.31 -23.42
C SER A 7 -17.89 -25.52 -22.17
N ILE A 8 -18.69 -24.48 -22.44
CA ILE A 8 -19.32 -23.68 -21.39
C ILE A 8 -20.22 -24.50 -20.47
N GLN A 9 -20.77 -25.60 -20.99
CA GLN A 9 -21.62 -26.52 -20.23
C GLN A 9 -20.82 -27.34 -19.18
N ASN A 10 -19.51 -27.53 -19.39
CA ASN A 10 -18.62 -28.31 -18.54
C ASN A 10 -17.75 -27.42 -17.62
N THR A 11 -17.96 -26.11 -17.64
CA THR A 11 -17.13 -25.15 -16.90
C THR A 11 -18.01 -24.35 -15.96
N ASN A 12 -17.59 -24.22 -14.71
CA ASN A 12 -18.22 -23.35 -13.72
C ASN A 12 -17.36 -22.12 -13.42
N LYS A 13 -17.95 -21.14 -12.69
CA LYS A 13 -17.29 -19.87 -12.35
C LYS A 13 -15.98 -20.07 -11.60
N ASP A 14 -15.93 -20.99 -10.65
CA ASP A 14 -14.75 -21.22 -9.81
C ASP A 14 -13.60 -21.84 -10.60
N GLN A 15 -13.94 -22.73 -11.54
CA GLN A 15 -12.95 -23.30 -12.47
C GLN A 15 -12.38 -22.21 -13.40
N LEU A 16 -13.22 -21.30 -13.93
CA LEU A 16 -12.75 -20.18 -14.75
C LEU A 16 -11.81 -19.27 -13.95
N ILE A 17 -12.15 -18.92 -12.72
CA ILE A 17 -11.29 -18.14 -11.83
C ILE A 17 -9.96 -18.84 -11.63
N THR A 18 -9.97 -20.16 -11.36
CA THR A 18 -8.76 -20.97 -11.20
C THR A 18 -7.87 -20.95 -12.45
N TYR A 19 -8.47 -21.13 -13.63
CA TYR A 19 -7.73 -21.08 -14.90
C TYR A 19 -7.15 -19.72 -15.19
N MET A 20 -7.88 -18.65 -14.90
CA MET A 20 -7.40 -17.26 -15.06
C MET A 20 -6.31 -16.90 -14.05
N ALA A 21 -6.43 -17.36 -12.81
CA ALA A 21 -5.47 -17.06 -11.74
C ALA A 21 -4.22 -17.96 -11.78
N GLY A 22 -4.26 -19.10 -12.51
CA GLY A 22 -3.19 -20.09 -12.57
C GLY A 22 -2.96 -20.84 -11.24
N ARG A 23 -3.89 -20.76 -10.29
CA ARG A 23 -3.88 -21.44 -9.00
C ARG A 23 -5.31 -21.60 -8.46
N GLU A 24 -5.53 -22.58 -7.61
CA GLU A 24 -6.80 -22.68 -6.88
C GLU A 24 -7.02 -21.45 -5.99
N VAL A 25 -8.17 -20.83 -6.14
CA VAL A 25 -8.58 -19.68 -5.31
C VAL A 25 -9.72 -20.18 -4.41
N ASN A 26 -9.35 -20.84 -3.30
CA ASN A 26 -10.32 -21.43 -2.38
C ASN A 26 -11.13 -20.37 -1.61
N GLN A 27 -10.60 -19.15 -1.47
CA GLN A 27 -11.32 -18.00 -0.93
C GLN A 27 -10.91 -16.74 -1.67
N ILE A 28 -11.86 -16.11 -2.36
CA ILE A 28 -11.63 -14.82 -3.05
C ILE A 28 -11.39 -13.71 -2.02
N PHE A 29 -12.03 -13.81 -0.86
CA PHE A 29 -11.92 -12.86 0.25
C PHE A 29 -11.74 -13.60 1.58
N PRO A 30 -10.51 -14.06 1.92
CA PRO A 30 -10.28 -14.71 3.21
C PRO A 30 -10.56 -13.72 4.34
N LYS A 31 -11.54 -14.05 5.18
CA LYS A 31 -11.86 -13.27 6.38
C LYS A 31 -11.13 -13.83 7.58
N ASN A 32 -10.22 -13.08 8.14
CA ASN A 32 -9.69 -13.38 9.47
C ASN A 32 -10.57 -12.70 10.53
N ASN A 33 -11.07 -13.47 11.49
CA ASN A 33 -11.77 -12.92 12.65
C ASN A 33 -10.73 -12.24 13.56
N VAL A 34 -10.64 -10.93 13.45
CA VAL A 34 -9.73 -10.12 14.26
C VAL A 34 -10.57 -9.22 15.15
N THR A 35 -10.26 -9.21 16.45
CA THR A 35 -10.88 -8.26 17.38
C THR A 35 -10.33 -6.87 17.10
N ILE A 36 -11.22 -5.95 16.71
CA ILE A 36 -10.88 -4.54 16.51
C ILE A 36 -10.62 -3.93 17.90
N GLU A 37 -9.54 -3.16 18.00
CA GLU A 37 -9.12 -2.52 19.24
C GLU A 37 -9.50 -1.01 19.24
N ASN A 38 -8.89 -0.21 20.11
CA ASN A 38 -9.12 1.23 20.23
C ASN A 38 -8.70 2.03 18.99
N GLU A 39 -9.14 3.27 18.91
CA GLU A 39 -8.76 4.21 17.86
C GLU A 39 -7.27 4.51 17.92
N ILE A 40 -6.64 4.56 16.75
CA ILE A 40 -5.21 4.85 16.62
C ILE A 40 -4.92 5.97 15.64
N PHE A 41 -5.89 6.31 14.78
CA PHE A 41 -5.72 7.34 13.78
C PHE A 41 -7.03 8.10 13.61
N GLU A 42 -6.96 9.41 13.65
CA GLU A 42 -8.12 10.28 13.51
C GLU A 42 -7.78 11.45 12.58
N VAL A 43 -8.75 11.77 11.76
CA VAL A 43 -8.70 12.89 10.81
C VAL A 43 -9.83 13.83 11.12
N ARG A 44 -9.53 15.12 11.33
CA ARG A 44 -10.49 16.16 11.68
C ARG A 44 -10.45 17.31 10.70
N ASN A 45 -11.61 17.60 10.10
CA ASN A 45 -11.85 18.77 9.26
C ASN A 45 -10.81 19.00 8.18
N LEU A 46 -10.29 17.91 7.55
CA LEU A 46 -9.31 18.09 6.48
C LEU A 46 -9.93 18.84 5.32
N PHE A 47 -9.22 19.86 4.90
CA PHE A 47 -9.60 20.70 3.78
C PHE A 47 -8.43 20.88 2.82
N LYS A 48 -8.74 20.82 1.53
CA LYS A 48 -7.83 21.18 0.47
C LYS A 48 -8.61 21.85 -0.65
N LYS A 49 -8.25 23.10 -0.93
CA LYS A 49 -8.89 23.94 -1.95
C LYS A 49 -9.04 23.18 -3.27
N THR A 50 -10.24 23.20 -3.84
CA THR A 50 -10.60 22.56 -5.12
C THR A 50 -10.61 21.03 -5.15
N GLN A 51 -10.21 20.33 -4.07
CA GLN A 51 -10.11 18.87 -4.07
C GLN A 51 -11.10 18.21 -3.12
N PHE A 52 -11.12 18.62 -1.85
CA PHE A 52 -12.03 18.06 -0.85
C PHE A 52 -12.26 19.04 0.30
N LYS A 53 -13.36 18.82 1.03
CA LYS A 53 -13.78 19.69 2.12
C LYS A 53 -14.36 18.87 3.26
N ASP A 54 -14.04 19.29 4.48
CA ASP A 54 -14.65 18.78 5.72
C ASP A 54 -14.57 17.25 5.86
N ILE A 55 -13.38 16.69 5.63
CA ILE A 55 -13.16 15.25 5.74
C ILE A 55 -12.87 14.90 7.19
N ASN A 56 -13.68 13.99 7.72
CA ASN A 56 -13.60 13.49 9.08
C ASN A 56 -13.75 11.98 9.06
N PHE A 57 -12.82 11.25 9.68
CA PHE A 57 -12.91 9.82 9.92
C PHE A 57 -11.92 9.39 10.99
N ASN A 58 -12.15 8.21 11.56
CA ASN A 58 -11.23 7.54 12.45
C ASN A 58 -10.92 6.12 11.98
N LEU A 59 -9.80 5.58 12.41
CA LEU A 59 -9.37 4.22 12.16
C LEU A 59 -8.95 3.57 13.48
N ARG A 60 -9.46 2.38 13.74
CA ARG A 60 -9.12 1.59 14.90
C ARG A 60 -7.99 0.61 14.58
N LYS A 61 -7.28 0.21 15.59
CA LYS A 61 -6.22 -0.80 15.44
C LYS A 61 -6.82 -2.12 14.97
N LYS A 62 -6.18 -2.76 13.99
CA LYS A 62 -6.62 -3.98 13.30
C LYS A 62 -7.89 -3.82 12.45
N GLU A 63 -8.35 -2.61 12.20
CA GLU A 63 -9.47 -2.32 11.32
C GLU A 63 -9.01 -2.13 9.88
N ILE A 64 -9.85 -2.54 8.93
CA ILE A 64 -9.74 -2.16 7.52
C ILE A 64 -10.89 -1.21 7.22
N LEU A 65 -10.57 0.08 7.07
CA LEU A 65 -11.53 1.11 6.72
C LEU A 65 -11.61 1.24 5.19
N GLY A 66 -12.78 0.99 4.62
CA GLY A 66 -13.02 1.10 3.18
C GLY A 66 -13.53 2.48 2.78
N PHE A 67 -12.91 3.06 1.74
CA PHE A 67 -13.40 4.28 1.10
C PHE A 67 -14.06 3.94 -0.24
N TYR A 68 -15.31 4.31 -0.39
CA TYR A 68 -16.08 4.10 -1.61
C TYR A 68 -16.52 5.43 -2.24
N GLY A 69 -16.57 5.50 -3.56
CA GLY A 69 -17.02 6.68 -4.29
C GLY A 69 -16.73 6.58 -5.78
N LEU A 70 -17.36 7.45 -6.56
CA LEU A 70 -17.15 7.54 -8.01
C LEU A 70 -15.72 8.00 -8.35
N VAL A 71 -15.30 7.79 -9.59
CA VAL A 71 -14.06 8.37 -10.11
C VAL A 71 -14.12 9.89 -9.98
N GLY A 72 -13.05 10.50 -9.46
CA GLY A 72 -13.01 11.95 -9.20
C GLY A 72 -13.63 12.38 -7.87
N SER A 73 -14.03 11.45 -6.98
CA SER A 73 -14.61 11.80 -5.66
C SER A 73 -13.57 12.27 -4.62
N GLY A 74 -12.30 12.41 -4.98
CA GLY A 74 -11.26 12.94 -4.09
C GLY A 74 -10.59 11.90 -3.18
N ARG A 75 -10.91 10.60 -3.28
CA ARG A 75 -10.33 9.56 -2.41
C ARG A 75 -8.81 9.52 -2.46
N THR A 76 -8.25 9.50 -3.64
CA THR A 76 -6.80 9.47 -3.87
C THR A 76 -6.13 10.75 -3.37
N GLU A 77 -6.77 11.90 -3.58
CA GLU A 77 -6.30 13.21 -3.13
C GLU A 77 -6.24 13.31 -1.61
N ILE A 78 -7.25 12.76 -0.90
CA ILE A 78 -7.25 12.67 0.56
C ILE A 78 -6.06 11.84 1.04
N MET A 79 -5.85 10.64 0.48
CA MET A 79 -4.76 9.75 0.88
C MET A 79 -3.38 10.35 0.56
N LYS A 80 -3.21 11.00 -0.60
CA LYS A 80 -1.98 11.73 -0.97
C LYS A 80 -1.70 12.87 0.01
N SER A 81 -2.73 13.55 0.49
CA SER A 81 -2.58 14.64 1.46
C SER A 81 -2.22 14.11 2.87
N ILE A 82 -2.84 13.04 3.31
CA ILE A 82 -2.51 12.39 4.59
C ILE A 82 -1.07 11.86 4.58
N PHE A 83 -0.60 11.35 3.46
CA PHE A 83 0.77 10.87 3.32
C PHE A 83 1.82 11.98 3.10
N GLY A 84 1.37 13.23 2.87
CA GLY A 84 2.27 14.37 2.69
C GLY A 84 2.82 14.55 1.27
N ILE A 85 2.25 13.88 0.25
CA ILE A 85 2.55 14.13 -1.17
C ILE A 85 2.02 15.49 -1.58
N THR A 86 0.82 15.83 -1.09
CA THR A 86 0.21 17.14 -1.31
C THR A 86 -0.05 17.81 0.04
N LYS A 87 0.23 19.12 0.11
CA LYS A 87 0.03 19.88 1.34
C LYS A 87 -1.45 20.08 1.63
N LEU A 88 -1.87 19.87 2.87
CA LEU A 88 -3.18 20.26 3.38
C LEU A 88 -3.24 21.78 3.58
N ASP A 89 -4.42 22.35 3.36
CA ASP A 89 -4.66 23.77 3.65
C ASP A 89 -5.14 23.94 5.08
N GLU A 90 -6.07 23.06 5.57
CA GLU A 90 -6.60 23.09 6.92
C GLU A 90 -6.88 21.67 7.43
N GLY A 91 -7.11 21.57 8.75
CA GLY A 91 -7.47 20.33 9.45
C GLY A 91 -6.34 19.74 10.26
N GLU A 92 -6.63 18.62 10.89
CA GLU A 92 -5.71 17.97 11.83
C GLU A 92 -5.67 16.45 11.59
N ILE A 93 -4.50 15.88 11.84
CA ILE A 93 -4.29 14.43 11.89
C ILE A 93 -3.78 14.08 13.28
N LEU A 94 -4.45 13.13 13.93
CA LEU A 94 -4.01 12.58 15.20
C LEU A 94 -3.60 11.12 15.00
N PHE A 95 -2.50 10.73 15.59
CA PHE A 95 -2.03 9.36 15.63
C PHE A 95 -1.69 8.98 17.07
N LYS A 96 -2.37 7.95 17.59
CA LYS A 96 -2.28 7.53 18.99
C LYS A 96 -2.55 8.71 19.96
N ASP A 97 -3.64 9.41 19.73
CA ASP A 97 -4.11 10.59 20.49
C ASP A 97 -3.17 11.80 20.46
N GLN A 98 -2.11 11.76 19.67
CA GLN A 98 -1.17 12.87 19.50
C GLN A 98 -1.35 13.52 18.13
N LYS A 99 -1.47 14.85 18.11
CA LYS A 99 -1.48 15.59 16.85
C LYS A 99 -0.13 15.45 16.16
N ILE A 100 -0.16 14.95 14.93
CA ILE A 100 1.02 14.82 14.08
C ILE A 100 1.00 15.85 12.96
N LEU A 101 2.16 16.29 12.56
CA LEU A 101 2.34 17.23 11.46
C LEU A 101 3.09 16.56 10.32
N ILE A 102 2.38 16.31 9.22
CA ILE A 102 2.92 15.69 8.02
C ILE A 102 3.06 16.77 6.94
N ARG A 103 4.29 17.12 6.61
CA ARG A 103 4.63 18.10 5.57
C ARG A 103 5.18 17.46 4.30
N LYS A 104 5.74 16.27 4.42
CA LYS A 104 6.37 15.47 3.36
C LYS A 104 6.22 13.97 3.65
N PRO A 105 6.37 13.09 2.65
CA PRO A 105 6.23 11.65 2.84
C PRO A 105 7.11 11.04 3.93
N SER A 106 8.32 11.54 4.13
CA SER A 106 9.20 11.04 5.20
C SER A 106 8.60 11.23 6.59
N ASP A 107 7.88 12.33 6.84
CA ASP A 107 7.24 12.58 8.14
C ASP A 107 6.16 11.51 8.41
N ALA A 108 5.43 11.08 7.39
CA ALA A 108 4.44 10.00 7.49
C ALA A 108 5.12 8.64 7.76
N ILE A 109 6.20 8.34 7.04
CA ILE A 109 6.98 7.11 7.21
C ILE A 109 7.56 7.01 8.62
N ASP A 110 8.05 8.10 9.18
CA ASP A 110 8.58 8.16 10.55
C ASP A 110 7.50 7.85 11.59
N GLN A 111 6.23 8.15 11.28
CA GLN A 111 5.08 7.76 12.12
C GLN A 111 4.61 6.31 11.85
N GLY A 112 5.19 5.61 10.88
CA GLY A 112 4.77 4.27 10.48
C GLY A 112 3.59 4.24 9.51
N ILE A 113 3.24 5.38 8.90
CA ILE A 113 2.20 5.50 7.88
C ILE A 113 2.86 5.26 6.52
N VAL A 114 2.28 4.35 5.71
CA VAL A 114 2.77 4.05 4.37
C VAL A 114 1.66 4.25 3.35
N TYR A 115 2.04 4.57 2.12
CA TYR A 115 1.13 4.77 1.00
C TYR A 115 1.46 3.80 -0.13
N LEU A 116 0.47 3.01 -0.55
CA LEU A 116 0.56 2.15 -1.72
C LEU A 116 -0.22 2.79 -2.87
N SER A 117 0.49 3.24 -3.90
CA SER A 117 -0.13 3.92 -5.04
C SER A 117 -0.92 2.96 -5.94
N GLU A 118 -2.04 3.43 -6.49
CA GLU A 118 -2.76 2.75 -7.57
C GLU A 118 -1.92 2.68 -8.85
N GLU A 119 -1.18 3.73 -9.16
CA GLU A 119 -0.29 3.86 -10.33
C GLU A 119 1.07 3.20 -10.06
N ARG A 120 1.07 1.86 -9.98
CA ARG A 120 2.25 1.08 -9.58
C ARG A 120 3.47 1.29 -10.46
N GLN A 121 3.29 1.43 -11.78
CA GLN A 121 4.39 1.58 -12.72
C GLN A 121 5.04 2.97 -12.67
N GLN A 122 4.25 4.00 -12.45
CA GLN A 122 4.74 5.39 -12.46
C GLN A 122 5.20 5.86 -11.08
N LEU A 123 4.50 5.46 -10.02
CA LEU A 123 4.71 5.96 -8.67
C LEU A 123 5.21 4.90 -7.67
N GLY A 124 5.11 3.64 -8.01
CA GLY A 124 5.41 2.53 -7.09
C GLY A 124 6.77 1.88 -7.32
N MET A 125 7.45 2.16 -8.45
CA MET A 125 8.76 1.58 -8.74
C MET A 125 9.57 2.44 -9.73
N THR A 126 10.88 2.29 -9.72
CA THR A 126 11.78 2.86 -10.73
C THR A 126 12.11 1.78 -11.76
N GLY A 127 11.50 1.82 -12.93
CA GLY A 127 11.54 0.76 -13.93
C GLY A 127 12.94 0.43 -14.49
N LEU A 128 13.89 1.37 -14.40
CA LEU A 128 15.29 1.17 -14.81
C LEU A 128 16.17 0.50 -13.73
N MET A 129 15.67 0.40 -12.51
CA MET A 129 16.41 -0.20 -11.40
C MET A 129 16.06 -1.69 -11.27
N SER A 130 16.98 -2.46 -10.70
CA SER A 130 16.74 -3.87 -10.43
C SER A 130 15.61 -4.06 -9.39
N VAL A 131 15.04 -5.25 -9.33
CA VAL A 131 14.05 -5.61 -8.29
C VAL A 131 14.65 -5.44 -6.90
N LYS A 132 15.90 -5.86 -6.71
CA LYS A 132 16.66 -5.68 -5.47
C LYS A 132 16.73 -4.20 -5.05
N ASP A 133 17.08 -3.32 -5.98
CA ASP A 133 17.24 -1.90 -5.68
C ASP A 133 15.88 -1.26 -5.36
N ASN A 134 14.83 -1.60 -6.10
CA ASN A 134 13.47 -1.15 -5.81
C ASN A 134 13.00 -1.57 -4.40
N ILE A 135 13.26 -2.82 -3.99
CA ILE A 135 12.92 -3.31 -2.65
C ILE A 135 13.69 -2.53 -1.57
N ASN A 136 14.98 -2.26 -1.80
CA ASN A 136 15.83 -1.62 -0.81
C ASN A 136 15.68 -0.10 -0.76
N MET A 137 15.14 0.54 -1.80
CA MET A 137 14.95 1.99 -1.84
C MET A 137 14.16 2.51 -0.63
N ALA A 138 13.08 1.83 -0.24
CA ALA A 138 12.23 2.24 0.88
C ALA A 138 12.91 2.11 2.26
N VAL A 139 14.02 1.37 2.35
CA VAL A 139 14.76 1.11 3.60
C VAL A 139 16.24 1.49 3.49
N MET A 140 16.58 2.36 2.56
CA MET A 140 17.95 2.77 2.25
C MET A 140 18.67 3.29 3.51
N ASP A 141 18.04 4.14 4.29
CA ASP A 141 18.60 4.70 5.52
C ASP A 141 18.92 3.62 6.56
N ARG A 142 18.11 2.56 6.65
CA ARG A 142 18.32 1.44 7.57
C ARG A 142 19.43 0.49 7.09
N ASN A 143 19.68 0.45 5.80
CA ASN A 143 20.68 -0.40 5.16
C ASN A 143 22.03 0.30 4.98
N SER A 144 22.14 1.59 5.27
CA SER A 144 23.36 2.37 5.17
C SER A 144 24.01 2.60 6.53
N ASN A 145 25.37 2.62 6.54
CA ASN A 145 26.18 3.06 7.66
C ASN A 145 27.10 4.18 7.13
N PHE A 146 27.06 5.37 7.71
CA PHE A 146 27.87 6.51 7.27
C PHE A 146 27.79 6.75 5.75
N TYR A 147 26.55 6.77 5.20
CA TYR A 147 26.28 6.95 3.77
C TYR A 147 26.81 5.83 2.84
N VAL A 148 27.29 4.73 3.38
CA VAL A 148 27.72 3.57 2.59
C VAL A 148 26.69 2.46 2.74
N MET A 149 26.19 1.98 1.59
CA MET A 149 25.22 0.89 1.55
C MET A 149 25.85 -0.44 1.95
N ASN A 150 25.20 -1.17 2.84
CA ASN A 150 25.63 -2.50 3.24
C ASN A 150 25.03 -3.56 2.30
N LYS A 151 25.84 -4.02 1.34
CA LYS A 151 25.44 -5.01 0.33
C LYS A 151 24.88 -6.31 0.91
N LEU A 152 25.39 -6.78 2.04
CA LEU A 152 24.91 -8.01 2.69
C LEU A 152 23.49 -7.79 3.27
N LYS A 153 23.23 -6.63 3.86
CA LYS A 153 21.89 -6.29 4.35
C LYS A 153 20.89 -6.15 3.19
N GLU A 154 21.30 -5.54 2.08
CA GLU A 154 20.45 -5.41 0.88
C GLU A 154 20.03 -6.78 0.33
N ILE A 155 21.01 -7.69 0.13
CA ILE A 155 20.73 -9.04 -0.38
C ILE A 155 19.80 -9.78 0.58
N LYS A 156 20.11 -9.78 1.88
CA LYS A 156 19.29 -10.43 2.90
C LYS A 156 17.85 -9.91 2.91
N ASN A 157 17.67 -8.59 2.85
CA ASN A 157 16.35 -7.96 2.83
C ASN A 157 15.57 -8.32 1.55
N SER A 158 16.23 -8.27 0.40
CA SER A 158 15.59 -8.59 -0.88
C SER A 158 15.19 -10.06 -0.97
N SER A 159 16.03 -10.98 -0.51
CA SER A 159 15.71 -12.41 -0.49
C SER A 159 14.52 -12.71 0.43
N ALA A 160 14.49 -12.09 1.61
CA ALA A 160 13.35 -12.23 2.53
C ALA A 160 12.04 -11.69 1.94
N MET A 161 12.08 -10.56 1.23
CA MET A 161 10.90 -10.00 0.56
C MET A 161 10.49 -10.82 -0.65
N GLN A 162 11.43 -11.35 -1.42
CA GLN A 162 11.16 -12.24 -2.54
C GLN A 162 10.39 -13.48 -2.07
N GLU A 163 10.86 -14.13 -1.03
CA GLU A 163 10.21 -15.32 -0.45
C GLU A 163 8.82 -14.97 0.10
N LYS A 164 8.73 -13.92 0.95
CA LYS A 164 7.49 -13.50 1.61
C LYS A 164 6.39 -13.12 0.64
N LEU A 165 6.73 -12.46 -0.47
CA LEU A 165 5.79 -11.94 -1.46
C LEU A 165 5.72 -12.81 -2.73
N ASN A 166 6.46 -13.92 -2.76
CA ASN A 166 6.57 -14.81 -3.93
C ASN A 166 6.90 -14.05 -5.23
N ILE A 167 7.89 -13.16 -5.16
CA ILE A 167 8.31 -12.32 -6.29
C ILE A 167 9.07 -13.20 -7.30
N LYS A 168 8.55 -13.28 -8.53
CA LYS A 168 9.21 -14.01 -9.62
C LYS A 168 10.29 -13.13 -10.25
N VAL A 169 11.53 -13.51 -10.08
CA VAL A 169 12.71 -12.89 -10.72
C VAL A 169 13.55 -13.96 -11.39
N SER A 170 14.17 -13.61 -12.52
CA SER A 170 15.06 -14.53 -13.24
C SER A 170 16.45 -14.56 -12.61
N TYR A 171 16.92 -13.41 -12.13
CA TYR A 171 18.21 -13.17 -11.43
C TYR A 171 18.15 -11.80 -10.73
N TRP A 172 19.10 -11.57 -9.82
CA TRP A 172 19.21 -10.29 -9.07
C TRP A 172 19.97 -9.23 -9.85
#